data_40390ba9a38060b6e8ed891709682df2
#
_entry.id   40390ba9a38060b6e8ed891709682df2
#
_cell.length_a   1.000
_cell.length_b   1.000
_cell.length_c   1.000
_cell.angle_alpha   90.00
_cell.angle_beta   90.00
_cell.angle_gamma   90.00
#
_symmetry.space_group_name_H-M   'P 1'
#
loop_
_entity.id
_entity.type
_entity.pdbx_description
1 polymer ?
#
loop_
_entity_poly.entity_id
_entity_poly.type
_entity_poly.pdbx_seq_one_letter_code
_entity_poly.pdbx_strand_id
1 'polypeptide(L)'
;MISSVDHIIIAVKNLDEAIYDYEKILGITPCWKGKHNELGTENALFNFENTYLELLSPCDARPGTEFINSLLAEKGDHLAGIALGTKNIEHAKEALTKDGYGVCLLYTSPSPRDSFR
;
A
#
# COMPACT_ATOMS: atom_id res chain seq x y z
N MET A 1 -0.36 21.12 3.21
CA MET A 1 0.68 20.10 3.19
C MET A 1 0.12 18.70 3.00
N ILE A 2 -0.22 17.97 4.04
CA ILE A 2 -0.97 16.72 3.90
C ILE A 2 -2.46 17.04 3.88
N SER A 3 -3.17 16.51 2.90
CA SER A 3 -4.58 16.87 2.68
C SER A 3 -5.55 15.69 2.81
N SER A 4 -5.05 14.47 2.77
CA SER A 4 -5.92 13.29 2.80
C SER A 4 -5.17 12.04 3.24
N VAL A 5 -5.94 11.02 3.59
CA VAL A 5 -5.43 9.64 3.65
C VAL A 5 -5.73 9.01 2.29
N ASP A 6 -4.69 8.74 1.51
CA ASP A 6 -4.87 8.18 0.18
C ASP A 6 -5.31 6.72 0.28
N HIS A 7 -4.55 5.92 1.02
CA HIS A 7 -4.94 4.53 1.23
C HIS A 7 -4.26 3.92 2.45
N ILE A 8 -4.79 2.78 2.88
CA ILE A 8 -4.28 1.99 3.99
C ILE A 8 -3.71 0.71 3.42
N ILE A 9 -2.52 0.30 3.87
CA ILE A 9 -1.80 -0.86 3.35
C ILE A 9 -1.73 -1.94 4.42
N ILE A 10 -2.25 -3.12 4.08
CA ILE A 10 -2.15 -4.30 4.92
C ILE A 10 -1.27 -5.33 4.21
N ALA A 11 -0.20 -5.75 4.87
CA ALA A 11 0.66 -6.81 4.37
C ALA A 11 0.05 -8.16 4.72
N VAL A 12 -0.06 -9.04 3.74
CA VAL A 12 -0.66 -10.37 3.90
C VAL A 12 0.25 -11.44 3.30
N LYS A 13 0.23 -12.62 3.91
CA LYS A 13 1.03 -13.75 3.44
C LYS A 13 0.49 -14.34 2.16
N ASN A 14 -0.81 -14.48 2.07
CA ASN A 14 -1.50 -15.09 0.92
C ASN A 14 -2.59 -14.16 0.44
N LEU A 15 -2.40 -13.61 -0.77
CA LEU A 15 -3.31 -12.61 -1.29
C LEU A 15 -4.72 -13.16 -1.51
N ASP A 16 -4.85 -14.34 -2.10
CA ASP A 16 -6.16 -14.91 -2.42
C ASP A 16 -6.97 -15.24 -1.17
N GLU A 17 -6.32 -15.77 -0.13
CA GLU A 17 -6.98 -15.99 1.16
C GLU A 17 -7.42 -14.68 1.80
N ALA A 18 -6.56 -13.67 1.76
CA ALA A 18 -6.86 -12.36 2.31
C ALA A 18 -8.02 -11.69 1.56
N ILE A 19 -8.05 -11.77 0.24
CA ILE A 19 -9.16 -11.25 -0.57
C ILE A 19 -10.47 -11.91 -0.13
N TYR A 20 -10.47 -13.22 0.02
CA TYR A 20 -11.66 -13.97 0.45
C TYR A 20 -12.18 -13.47 1.80
N ASP A 21 -11.28 -13.33 2.76
CA ASP A 21 -11.65 -12.86 4.10
C ASP A 21 -12.15 -11.42 4.09
N TYR A 22 -11.45 -10.54 3.37
CA TYR A 22 -11.83 -9.12 3.32
C TYR A 22 -13.11 -8.88 2.53
N GLU A 23 -13.39 -9.67 1.51
CA GLU A 23 -14.69 -9.60 0.82
C GLU A 23 -15.85 -9.87 1.80
N LYS A 24 -15.66 -10.83 2.70
CA LYS A 24 -16.68 -11.12 3.73
C LYS A 24 -16.78 -10.02 4.77
N ILE A 25 -15.64 -9.52 5.24
CA ILE A 25 -15.60 -8.49 6.28
C ILE A 25 -16.20 -7.19 5.77
N LEU A 26 -15.84 -6.80 4.54
CA LEU A 26 -16.21 -5.50 3.99
C LEU A 26 -17.53 -5.53 3.20
N GLY A 27 -17.95 -6.69 2.73
CA GLY A 27 -19.16 -6.83 1.93
C GLY A 27 -19.02 -6.27 0.51
N ILE A 28 -17.79 -6.10 0.03
CA ILE A 28 -17.50 -5.62 -1.33
C ILE A 28 -16.43 -6.49 -1.98
N THR A 29 -16.32 -6.40 -3.29
CA THR A 29 -15.27 -7.10 -4.05
C THR A 29 -14.13 -6.15 -4.39
N PRO A 30 -12.90 -6.65 -4.63
CA PRO A 30 -11.83 -5.78 -5.04
C PRO A 30 -12.12 -5.11 -6.38
N CYS A 31 -11.74 -3.84 -6.49
CA CYS A 31 -11.84 -3.12 -7.76
C CYS A 31 -10.59 -3.28 -8.62
N TRP A 32 -9.53 -3.86 -8.07
CA TRP A 32 -8.26 -4.05 -8.74
C TRP A 32 -7.52 -5.24 -8.13
N LYS A 33 -6.84 -6.01 -8.97
CA LYS A 33 -5.86 -7.02 -8.57
C LYS A 33 -4.73 -6.99 -9.59
N GLY A 34 -3.49 -6.93 -9.13
CA GLY A 34 -2.35 -6.85 -10.02
C GLY A 34 -1.04 -7.19 -9.36
N LYS A 35 0.04 -7.09 -10.13
CA LYS A 35 1.41 -7.37 -9.68
C LYS A 35 2.30 -6.17 -9.91
N HIS A 36 3.19 -5.92 -8.96
CA HIS A 36 4.29 -5.00 -9.09
C HIS A 36 5.53 -5.80 -9.49
N ASN A 37 5.74 -6.00 -10.78
CA ASN A 37 6.80 -6.87 -11.29
C ASN A 37 8.19 -6.47 -10.81
N GLU A 38 8.45 -5.17 -10.67
CA GLU A 38 9.75 -4.67 -10.24
C GLU A 38 10.01 -4.93 -8.75
N LEU A 39 8.95 -4.95 -7.95
CA LEU A 39 9.04 -5.11 -6.50
C LEU A 39 8.88 -6.56 -6.04
N GLY A 40 8.40 -7.44 -6.91
CA GLY A 40 8.11 -8.83 -6.55
C GLY A 40 6.91 -8.96 -5.62
N THR A 41 5.96 -8.03 -5.72
CA THR A 41 4.74 -8.04 -4.91
C THR A 41 3.50 -8.06 -5.78
N GLU A 42 2.40 -8.50 -5.19
CA GLU A 42 1.07 -8.43 -5.79
C GLU A 42 0.11 -7.75 -4.84
N ASN A 43 -0.95 -7.19 -5.37
CA ASN A 43 -1.89 -6.44 -4.56
C ASN A 43 -3.34 -6.60 -5.00
N ALA A 44 -4.24 -6.25 -4.09
CA ALA A 44 -5.67 -6.11 -4.36
C ALA A 44 -6.15 -4.84 -3.67
N LEU A 45 -7.05 -4.11 -4.33
CA LEU A 45 -7.58 -2.85 -3.83
C LEU A 45 -9.08 -2.96 -3.60
N PHE A 46 -9.52 -2.52 -2.43
CA PHE A 46 -10.93 -2.38 -2.06
C PHE A 46 -11.26 -0.91 -1.96
N ASN A 47 -12.20 -0.44 -2.76
CA ASN A 47 -12.51 0.98 -2.85
C ASN A 47 -13.62 1.36 -1.87
N PHE A 48 -13.38 2.41 -1.09
CA PHE A 48 -14.38 3.07 -0.25
C PHE A 48 -14.75 4.41 -0.89
N GLU A 49 -15.67 5.16 -0.28
CA GLU A 49 -16.09 6.46 -0.81
C GLU A 49 -14.94 7.47 -0.89
N ASN A 50 -14.08 7.50 0.12
CA ASN A 50 -13.06 8.55 0.28
C ASN A 50 -11.62 8.05 0.39
N THR A 51 -11.42 6.74 0.34
CA THR A 51 -10.08 6.13 0.42
C THR A 51 -10.15 4.70 -0.14
N TYR A 52 -9.05 3.98 -0.12
CA TYR A 52 -9.07 2.56 -0.45
C TYR A 52 -8.16 1.76 0.47
N LEU A 53 -8.41 0.47 0.53
CA LEU A 53 -7.62 -0.49 1.28
C LEU A 53 -6.82 -1.32 0.30
N GLU A 54 -5.50 -1.36 0.51
CA GLU A 54 -4.61 -2.20 -0.30
C GLU A 54 -4.15 -3.41 0.50
N LEU A 55 -4.38 -4.60 -0.04
CA LEU A 55 -3.76 -5.82 0.44
C LEU A 55 -2.50 -6.05 -0.39
N LEU A 56 -1.36 -6.18 0.26
CA LEU A 56 -0.06 -6.31 -0.39
C LEU A 56 0.61 -7.60 0.04
N SER A 57 1.06 -8.40 -0.91
CA SER A 57 1.69 -9.69 -0.64
C SER A 57 2.94 -9.88 -1.48
N PRO A 58 4.03 -10.43 -0.92
CA PRO A 58 5.17 -10.83 -1.74
C PRO A 58 4.79 -12.02 -2.61
N CYS A 59 5.15 -11.99 -3.89
CA CYS A 59 4.82 -13.07 -4.82
C CYS A 59 6.04 -13.76 -5.43
N ASP A 60 7.22 -13.17 -5.28
CA ASP A 60 8.45 -13.84 -5.68
C ASP A 60 9.64 -13.37 -4.83
N ALA A 61 10.76 -14.13 -4.93
CA ALA A 61 11.94 -13.89 -4.10
C ALA A 61 12.87 -12.87 -4.78
N ARG A 62 12.57 -11.59 -4.62
CA ARG A 62 13.42 -10.50 -5.09
C ARG A 62 14.06 -9.77 -3.91
N PRO A 63 15.15 -9.03 -4.13
CA PRO A 63 15.79 -8.30 -3.03
C PRO A 63 14.84 -7.39 -2.26
N GLY A 64 13.88 -6.77 -2.93
CA GLY A 64 12.91 -5.88 -2.29
C GLY A 64 11.87 -6.59 -1.42
N THR A 65 11.69 -7.90 -1.54
CA THR A 65 10.70 -8.64 -0.77
C THR A 65 11.21 -9.20 0.55
N GLU A 66 12.53 -9.18 0.78
CA GLU A 66 13.11 -9.72 2.02
C GLU A 66 12.56 -9.03 3.27
N PHE A 67 12.44 -7.72 3.21
CA PHE A 67 11.95 -6.93 4.33
C PHE A 67 10.50 -7.26 4.67
N ILE A 68 9.63 -7.31 3.66
CA ILE A 68 8.21 -7.62 3.88
C ILE A 68 8.02 -9.08 4.33
N ASN A 69 8.80 -10.01 3.77
CA ASN A 69 8.77 -11.40 4.20
C ASN A 69 9.19 -11.57 5.66
N SER A 70 10.22 -10.83 6.08
CA SER A 70 10.67 -10.86 7.48
C SER A 70 9.59 -10.34 8.43
N LEU A 71 8.92 -9.25 8.06
CA LEU A 71 7.83 -8.71 8.87
C LEU A 71 6.64 -9.67 8.95
N LEU A 72 6.29 -10.30 7.84
CA LEU A 72 5.20 -11.27 7.81
C LEU A 72 5.51 -12.53 8.63
N ALA A 73 6.77 -12.99 8.60
CA ALA A 73 7.20 -14.12 9.42
C ALA A 73 7.11 -13.81 10.91
N GLU A 74 7.44 -12.58 11.30
CA GLU A 74 7.42 -12.16 12.70
C GLU A 74 6.02 -11.84 13.20
N LYS A 75 5.25 -11.08 12.42
CA LYS A 75 3.98 -10.50 12.87
C LYS A 75 2.73 -11.18 12.29
N GLY A 76 2.88 -12.00 11.25
CA GLY A 76 1.73 -12.45 10.46
C GLY A 76 1.18 -11.30 9.61
N ASP A 77 -0.06 -11.43 9.16
CA ASP A 77 -0.73 -10.35 8.43
C ASP A 77 -0.89 -9.14 9.37
N HIS A 78 -0.56 -7.95 8.87
CA HIS A 78 -0.53 -6.77 9.73
C HIS A 78 -0.71 -5.48 8.94
N LEU A 79 -1.06 -4.41 9.65
CA LEU A 79 -1.08 -3.06 9.09
C LEU A 79 0.36 -2.64 8.75
N ALA A 80 0.66 -2.50 7.47
CA ALA A 80 2.01 -2.17 7.01
C ALA A 80 2.26 -0.68 6.91
N GLY A 81 1.24 0.10 6.60
CA GLY A 81 1.42 1.54 6.47
C GLY A 81 0.16 2.27 6.05
N ILE A 82 0.30 3.57 6.04
CA ILE A 82 -0.74 4.48 5.58
C ILE A 82 -0.11 5.41 4.55
N ALA A 83 -0.72 5.50 3.38
CA ALA A 83 -0.29 6.45 2.37
C ALA A 83 -1.07 7.74 2.53
N LEU A 84 -0.36 8.83 2.72
CA LEU A 84 -0.94 10.15 2.90
C LEU A 84 -0.86 10.93 1.60
N GLY A 85 -1.92 11.64 1.28
CA GLY A 85 -2.00 12.43 0.07
C GLY A 85 -1.59 13.88 0.29
N THR A 86 -0.91 14.46 -0.68
CA THR A 86 -0.56 15.87 -0.70
C THR A 86 -0.72 16.42 -2.11
N LYS A 87 -1.04 17.70 -2.20
CA LYS A 87 -1.13 18.40 -3.49
C LYS A 87 0.25 18.76 -4.04
N ASN A 88 1.27 18.79 -3.18
CA ASN A 88 2.64 19.15 -3.58
C ASN A 88 3.64 18.32 -2.80
N ILE A 89 4.13 17.24 -3.44
CA ILE A 89 5.04 16.30 -2.82
C ILE A 89 6.38 16.94 -2.47
N GLU A 90 6.88 17.83 -3.30
CA GLU A 90 8.15 18.52 -3.03
C GLU A 90 8.07 19.40 -1.79
N HIS A 91 7.00 20.14 -1.66
CA HIS A 91 6.76 20.99 -0.48
C HIS A 91 6.63 20.14 0.78
N ALA A 92 5.88 19.05 0.72
CA ALA A 92 5.72 18.15 1.86
C ALA A 92 7.06 17.54 2.28
N LYS A 93 7.85 17.10 1.31
CA LYS A 93 9.20 16.55 1.55
C LYS A 93 10.11 17.57 2.24
N GLU A 94 10.15 18.79 1.72
CA GLU A 94 10.96 19.85 2.29
C GLU A 94 10.56 20.20 3.73
N ALA A 95 9.25 20.32 3.96
CA ALA A 95 8.73 20.65 5.29
C ALA A 95 9.06 19.55 6.31
N LEU A 96 8.86 18.29 5.94
CA LEU A 96 9.16 17.15 6.82
C LEU A 96 10.64 17.01 7.10
N THR A 97 11.47 17.19 6.08
CA THR A 97 12.93 17.14 6.23
C THR A 97 13.42 18.26 7.16
N LYS A 98 12.89 19.46 6.99
CA LYS A 98 13.24 20.62 7.82
C LYS A 98 12.90 20.39 9.29
N ASP A 99 11.79 19.71 9.55
CA ASP A 99 11.35 19.40 10.91
C ASP A 99 12.04 18.17 11.51
N GLY A 100 13.00 17.59 10.80
CA GLY A 100 13.84 16.49 11.31
C GLY A 100 13.31 15.09 11.05
N TYR A 101 12.27 14.93 10.23
CA TYR A 101 11.76 13.61 9.86
C TYR A 101 12.59 13.01 8.72
N GLY A 102 12.83 11.70 8.80
CA GLY A 102 13.50 10.98 7.73
C GLY A 102 12.57 10.81 6.53
N VAL A 103 13.04 11.27 5.38
CA VAL A 103 12.28 11.16 4.12
C VAL A 103 13.11 10.41 3.10
N CYS A 104 12.59 9.27 2.62
CA CYS A 104 13.17 8.49 1.54
C CYS A 104 12.47 8.82 0.24
N LEU A 105 13.25 8.99 -0.83
CA LEU A 105 12.71 9.06 -2.18
C LEU A 105 12.45 7.65 -2.67
N LEU A 106 11.17 7.30 -2.82
CA LEU A 106 10.76 6.10 -3.50
C LEU A 106 10.18 6.49 -4.85
N TYR A 107 10.61 5.79 -5.89
CA TYR A 107 10.02 5.95 -7.20
C TYR A 107 8.64 5.29 -7.16
N THR A 108 7.59 6.10 -7.25
CA THR A 108 6.22 5.59 -7.20
C THR A 108 5.53 5.82 -8.54
N SER A 109 4.75 4.82 -8.96
CA SER A 109 3.80 5.00 -10.05
C SER A 109 2.62 5.85 -9.56
N PRO A 110 1.84 6.45 -10.48
CA PRO A 110 0.61 7.15 -10.10
C PRO A 110 -0.31 6.27 -9.25
N SER A 111 -1.05 6.90 -8.33
CA SER A 111 -1.99 6.18 -7.48
C SER A 111 -3.02 5.46 -8.35
N PRO A 112 -3.30 4.17 -8.10
CA PRO A 112 -4.37 3.46 -8.79
C PRO A 112 -5.74 4.14 -8.68
N ARG A 113 -5.97 4.86 -7.58
CA ARG A 113 -7.19 5.62 -7.37
C ARG A 113 -7.43 6.65 -8.47
N ASP A 114 -6.37 7.30 -8.95
CA ASP A 114 -6.46 8.29 -10.02
C ASP A 114 -6.86 7.65 -11.35
N SER A 115 -6.53 6.38 -11.52
CA SER A 115 -6.88 5.62 -12.72
C SER A 115 -8.36 5.23 -12.81
N PHE A 116 -9.08 5.30 -11.71
CA PHE A 116 -10.49 4.90 -11.64
C PHE A 116 -11.48 6.07 -11.61
N ARG A 117 -11.01 7.27 -11.79
CA ARG A 117 -11.86 8.45 -11.82
C ARG A 117 -12.45 8.72 -13.20
#